data_19cb7588f1920a07ed6ac0b1382f226e
#
_entry.id   19cb7588f1920a07ed6ac0b1382f226e
#
_cell.length_a   1.000
_cell.length_b   1.000
_cell.length_c   1.000
_cell.angle_alpha   90.00
_cell.angle_beta   90.00
_cell.angle_gamma   90.00
#
_symmetry.space_group_name_H-M   'P 1'
#
loop_
_entity.id
_entity.type
_entity.pdbx_description
1 polymer ?
#
loop_
_entity_poly.entity_id
_entity_poly.type
_entity_poly.pdbx_seq_one_letter_code
_entity_poly.pdbx_strand_id
1 'polypeptide(L)'
;MRIGQKNGCVRQWAKRGTRPRQPVDQRYESAYVFGAVGPARDRGVALILPQANTWAMQQHLDAASKRVRRGAHAVMLLDNAGWHRTKKLKWPTNISPLFIPAGCPELNAAENVWQYLRQTYLSNRVFQTYDAVVEAAAKAWNRLVAEVGRIASITTRSWAVRRQ
;
A
#
# COMPACT_ATOMS: atom_id res chain seq x y z
N MET A 1 0.45 -2.70 3.92
CA MET A 1 -0.36 -1.88 4.89
C MET A 1 -1.39 -2.76 5.59
N ARG A 2 -1.53 -2.64 6.91
CA ARG A 2 -2.66 -3.26 7.64
C ARG A 2 -3.86 -2.31 7.62
N ILE A 3 -5.05 -2.86 7.37
CA ILE A 3 -6.34 -2.20 7.49
C ILE A 3 -7.28 -3.09 8.31
N GLY A 4 -8.10 -2.53 9.17
CA GLY A 4 -9.00 -3.32 10.01
C GLY A 4 -10.08 -2.49 10.67
N GLN A 5 -10.89 -3.18 11.46
CA GLN A 5 -11.98 -2.57 12.20
C GLN A 5 -11.46 -1.52 13.19
N LYS A 6 -10.40 -1.83 13.94
CA LYS A 6 -9.69 -0.86 14.79
C LYS A 6 -8.87 0.09 13.91
N ASN A 7 -9.55 1.04 13.29
CA ASN A 7 -8.94 1.99 12.37
C ASN A 7 -8.65 3.33 13.05
N GLY A 8 -7.69 4.08 12.52
CA GLY A 8 -7.34 5.41 13.01
C GLY A 8 -8.38 6.46 12.63
N CYS A 9 -8.63 7.41 13.53
CA CYS A 9 -9.40 8.61 13.24
C CYS A 9 -8.48 9.69 12.67
N VAL A 10 -8.93 10.38 11.65
CA VAL A 10 -8.27 11.57 11.09
C VAL A 10 -9.15 12.79 11.31
N ARG A 11 -8.54 13.97 11.30
CA ARG A 11 -9.26 15.23 11.36
C ARG A 11 -10.24 15.35 10.21
N GLN A 12 -11.41 15.87 10.47
CA GLN A 12 -12.44 16.14 9.48
C GLN A 12 -12.95 17.58 9.62
N TRP A 13 -13.41 18.12 8.51
CA TRP A 13 -14.04 19.43 8.51
C TRP A 13 -15.37 19.39 9.26
N ALA A 14 -15.62 20.41 10.08
CA ALA A 14 -16.84 20.55 10.84
C ALA A 14 -17.18 22.03 10.96
N LYS A 15 -18.45 22.34 11.28
CA LYS A 15 -18.88 23.71 11.56
C LYS A 15 -18.06 24.28 12.72
N ARG A 16 -17.63 25.53 12.60
CA ARG A 16 -16.88 26.24 13.67
C ARG A 16 -17.63 26.15 15.00
N GLY A 17 -16.91 25.83 16.06
CA GLY A 17 -17.48 25.63 17.40
C GLY A 17 -18.09 24.26 17.66
N THR A 18 -18.08 23.36 16.68
CA THR A 18 -18.58 21.99 16.89
C THR A 18 -17.43 20.99 17.01
N ARG A 19 -17.68 19.90 17.75
CA ARG A 19 -16.80 18.73 17.84
C ARG A 19 -17.48 17.54 17.18
N PRO A 20 -17.10 17.16 15.95
CA PRO A 20 -17.69 15.99 15.30
C PRO A 20 -17.36 14.74 16.12
N ARG A 21 -18.38 13.93 16.41
CA ARG A 21 -18.22 12.64 17.07
C ARG A 21 -17.93 11.58 16.00
N GLN A 22 -16.92 10.77 16.25
CA GLN A 22 -16.56 9.65 15.36
C GLN A 22 -16.63 8.36 16.18
N PRO A 23 -17.45 7.39 15.78
CA PRO A 23 -17.45 6.09 16.42
C PRO A 23 -16.09 5.39 16.18
N VAL A 24 -15.57 4.77 17.23
CA VAL A 24 -14.32 3.99 17.19
C VAL A 24 -14.69 2.52 17.37
N ASP A 25 -14.28 1.70 16.42
CA ASP A 25 -14.47 0.27 16.49
C ASP A 25 -13.39 -0.37 17.38
N GLN A 26 -13.80 -1.25 18.28
CA GLN A 26 -12.95 -1.94 19.22
C GLN A 26 -12.58 -3.37 18.74
N ARG A 27 -13.21 -3.85 17.67
CA ARG A 27 -12.97 -5.18 17.10
C ARG A 27 -11.63 -5.25 16.37
N TYR A 28 -11.13 -6.48 16.11
CA TYR A 28 -9.76 -6.70 15.71
C TYR A 28 -9.58 -7.33 14.32
N GLU A 29 -10.67 -7.62 13.59
CA GLU A 29 -10.55 -8.15 12.25
C GLU A 29 -9.76 -7.21 11.35
N SER A 30 -8.82 -7.76 10.61
CA SER A 30 -7.95 -6.98 9.76
C SER A 30 -7.50 -7.76 8.53
N ALA A 31 -7.28 -7.03 7.43
CA ALA A 31 -6.66 -7.50 6.21
C ALA A 31 -5.34 -6.76 5.96
N TYR A 32 -4.53 -7.28 5.08
CA TYR A 32 -3.25 -6.70 4.70
C TYR A 32 -3.24 -6.38 3.21
N VAL A 33 -2.98 -5.13 2.89
CA VAL A 33 -2.77 -4.69 1.52
C VAL A 33 -1.28 -4.77 1.20
N PHE A 34 -0.92 -5.67 0.31
CA PHE A 34 0.39 -5.73 -0.33
C PHE A 34 0.31 -4.94 -1.63
N GLY A 35 1.14 -3.94 -1.80
CA GLY A 35 1.09 -3.10 -2.99
C GLY A 35 2.47 -2.70 -3.46
N ALA A 36 2.62 -2.65 -4.77
CA ALA A 36 3.78 -2.08 -5.43
C ALA A 36 3.31 -1.00 -6.42
N VAL A 37 4.07 0.08 -6.50
CA VAL A 37 3.78 1.21 -7.38
C VAL A 37 5.00 1.54 -8.23
N GLY A 38 4.74 1.95 -9.46
CA GLY A 38 5.76 2.44 -10.39
C GLY A 38 5.51 3.92 -10.70
N PRO A 39 6.17 4.85 -9.97
CA PRO A 39 5.94 6.29 -10.09
C PRO A 39 6.05 6.81 -11.53
N ALA A 40 7.11 6.42 -12.23
CA ALA A 40 7.38 6.86 -13.60
C ALA A 40 6.31 6.42 -14.63
N ARG A 41 5.47 5.45 -14.28
CA ARG A 41 4.42 4.91 -15.17
C ARG A 41 3.02 5.14 -14.64
N ASP A 42 2.88 5.78 -13.50
CA ASP A 42 1.60 6.02 -12.81
C ASP A 42 0.76 4.72 -12.68
N ARG A 43 1.41 3.63 -12.29
CA ARG A 43 0.79 2.30 -12.20
C ARG A 43 1.05 1.64 -10.86
N GLY A 44 0.13 0.80 -10.46
CA GLY A 44 0.26 0.00 -9.26
C GLY A 44 -0.42 -1.35 -9.38
N VAL A 45 0.00 -2.28 -8.54
CA VAL A 45 -0.64 -3.58 -8.31
C VAL A 45 -0.79 -3.79 -6.83
N ALA A 46 -1.94 -4.29 -6.39
CA ALA A 46 -2.12 -4.69 -5.01
C ALA A 46 -2.86 -6.02 -4.89
N LEU A 47 -2.59 -6.70 -3.79
CA LEU A 47 -3.37 -7.84 -3.29
C LEU A 47 -3.83 -7.52 -1.87
N ILE A 48 -5.04 -7.95 -1.55
CA ILE A 48 -5.59 -7.87 -0.20
C ILE A 48 -5.63 -9.29 0.34
N LEU A 49 -4.89 -9.53 1.40
CA LEU A 49 -4.63 -10.86 1.93
C LEU A 49 -4.91 -10.91 3.44
N PRO A 50 -5.31 -12.06 3.98
CA PRO A 50 -5.68 -12.16 5.39
C PRO A 50 -4.49 -12.09 6.35
N GLN A 51 -3.28 -12.31 5.86
CA GLN A 51 -2.08 -12.39 6.69
C GLN A 51 -0.89 -11.67 6.03
N ALA A 52 0.03 -11.16 6.86
CA ALA A 52 1.33 -10.65 6.42
C ALA A 52 2.40 -11.71 6.75
N ASN A 53 2.71 -12.55 5.78
CA ASN A 53 3.68 -13.63 5.89
C ASN A 53 4.40 -13.88 4.56
N THR A 54 5.32 -14.83 4.56
CA THR A 54 6.12 -15.19 3.37
C THR A 54 5.26 -15.66 2.20
N TRP A 55 4.18 -16.41 2.45
CA TRP A 55 3.27 -16.85 1.39
C TRP A 55 2.58 -15.65 0.73
N ALA A 56 2.05 -14.73 1.53
CA ALA A 56 1.39 -13.53 1.03
C ALA A 56 2.36 -12.65 0.21
N MET A 57 3.61 -12.54 0.66
CA MET A 57 4.65 -11.82 -0.09
C MET A 57 4.97 -12.52 -1.41
N GLN A 58 5.01 -13.87 -1.47
CA GLN A 58 5.21 -14.60 -2.72
C GLN A 58 4.08 -14.33 -3.72
N GLN A 59 2.81 -14.37 -3.26
CA GLN A 59 1.67 -14.04 -4.13
C GLN A 59 1.77 -12.62 -4.68
N HIS A 60 2.23 -11.68 -3.86
CA HIS A 60 2.42 -10.30 -4.28
C HIS A 60 3.56 -10.16 -5.31
N LEU A 61 4.68 -10.84 -5.13
CA LEU A 61 5.78 -10.85 -6.09
C LEU A 61 5.35 -11.42 -7.45
N ASP A 62 4.59 -12.51 -7.43
CA ASP A 62 4.09 -13.16 -8.64
C ASP A 62 3.09 -12.24 -9.40
N ALA A 63 2.22 -11.55 -8.66
CA ALA A 63 1.31 -10.56 -9.22
C ALA A 63 2.05 -9.34 -9.79
N ALA A 64 3.06 -8.85 -9.09
CA ALA A 64 3.89 -7.73 -9.53
C ALA A 64 4.69 -8.09 -10.80
N SER A 65 5.27 -9.29 -10.83
CA SER A 65 6.03 -9.80 -11.98
C SER A 65 5.21 -9.79 -13.28
N LYS A 66 3.94 -10.18 -13.22
CA LYS A 66 3.00 -10.16 -14.35
C LYS A 66 2.70 -8.75 -14.87
N ARG A 67 2.96 -7.72 -14.07
CA ARG A 67 2.75 -6.31 -14.43
C ARG A 67 4.01 -5.62 -14.97
N VAL A 68 5.16 -6.25 -14.83
CA VAL A 68 6.40 -5.79 -15.47
C VAL A 68 6.26 -5.99 -16.97
N ARG A 69 6.58 -4.96 -17.76
CA ARG A 69 6.51 -5.02 -19.23
C ARG A 69 7.45 -6.12 -19.74
N ARG A 70 7.02 -6.84 -20.76
CA ARG A 70 7.88 -7.84 -21.45
C ARG A 70 9.19 -7.17 -21.90
N GLY A 71 10.31 -7.83 -21.62
CA GLY A 71 11.65 -7.32 -21.90
C GLY A 71 12.15 -6.23 -20.94
N ALA A 72 11.38 -5.87 -19.92
CA ALA A 72 11.81 -4.94 -18.87
C ALA A 72 12.18 -5.71 -17.59
N HIS A 73 12.99 -5.07 -16.75
CA HIS A 73 13.35 -5.53 -15.43
C HIS A 73 12.97 -4.49 -14.39
N ALA A 74 12.35 -4.89 -13.29
CA ALA A 74 11.97 -4.00 -12.21
C ALA A 74 12.93 -4.12 -11.02
N VAL A 75 13.32 -3.00 -10.45
CA VAL A 75 13.97 -2.94 -9.14
C VAL A 75 12.89 -2.60 -8.12
N MET A 76 12.62 -3.53 -7.19
CA MET A 76 11.60 -3.35 -6.17
C MET A 76 12.25 -2.89 -4.87
N LEU A 77 11.94 -1.65 -4.47
CA LEU A 77 12.36 -1.12 -3.18
C LEU A 77 11.49 -1.72 -2.07
N LEU A 78 12.12 -2.18 -1.01
CA LEU A 78 11.47 -2.87 0.11
C LEU A 78 12.09 -2.43 1.43
N ASP A 79 11.26 -2.38 2.46
CA ASP A 79 11.76 -2.30 3.83
C ASP A 79 12.36 -3.65 4.29
N ASN A 80 12.92 -3.66 5.50
CA ASN A 80 13.59 -4.83 6.07
C ASN A 80 12.64 -5.73 6.86
N ALA A 81 11.33 -5.77 6.57
CA ALA A 81 10.42 -6.70 7.21
C ALA A 81 10.87 -8.16 7.00
N GLY A 82 10.70 -8.99 8.05
CA GLY A 82 11.22 -10.37 8.03
C GLY A 82 10.73 -11.21 6.87
N TRP A 83 9.48 -11.02 6.45
CA TRP A 83 8.91 -11.71 5.29
C TRP A 83 9.43 -11.21 3.93
N HIS A 84 10.12 -10.06 3.87
CA HIS A 84 10.79 -9.57 2.66
C HIS A 84 12.19 -10.17 2.49
N ARG A 85 12.86 -10.54 3.59
CA ARG A 85 14.25 -11.01 3.59
C ARG A 85 14.42 -12.52 3.74
N THR A 86 13.33 -13.26 3.87
CA THR A 86 13.40 -14.71 4.04
C THR A 86 13.95 -15.40 2.80
N LYS A 87 14.85 -16.38 3.00
CA LYS A 87 15.39 -17.23 1.92
C LYS A 87 14.33 -18.13 1.26
N LYS A 88 13.11 -18.20 1.83
CA LYS A 88 12.01 -18.99 1.27
C LYS A 88 11.31 -18.30 0.09
N LEU A 89 11.53 -16.98 -0.12
CA LEU A 89 10.99 -16.26 -1.27
C LEU A 89 11.70 -16.67 -2.55
N LYS A 90 10.90 -16.94 -3.58
CA LYS A 90 11.37 -17.18 -4.95
C LYS A 90 11.19 -15.88 -5.74
N TRP A 91 12.28 -15.20 -6.01
CA TRP A 91 12.24 -13.95 -6.76
C TRP A 91 12.00 -14.24 -8.25
N PRO A 92 11.00 -13.57 -8.87
CA PRO A 92 10.81 -13.65 -10.32
C PRO A 92 12.04 -13.12 -11.06
N THR A 93 12.35 -13.71 -12.21
CA THR A 93 13.54 -13.36 -13.02
C THR A 93 13.56 -11.91 -13.51
N ASN A 94 12.41 -11.26 -13.56
CA ASN A 94 12.22 -9.89 -14.00
C ASN A 94 12.08 -8.87 -12.85
N ILE A 95 12.36 -9.30 -11.60
CA ILE A 95 12.34 -8.41 -10.42
C ILE A 95 13.60 -8.66 -9.59
N SER A 96 14.30 -7.59 -9.23
CA SER A 96 15.38 -7.59 -8.22
C SER A 96 14.97 -6.78 -6.99
N PRO A 97 15.19 -7.30 -5.77
CA PRO A 97 14.97 -6.53 -4.55
C PRO A 97 16.09 -5.50 -4.33
N LEU A 98 15.68 -4.34 -3.82
CA LEU A 98 16.58 -3.35 -3.25
C LEU A 98 16.06 -2.99 -1.87
N PHE A 99 16.77 -3.42 -0.82
CA PHE A 99 16.38 -3.15 0.55
C PHE A 99 16.83 -1.77 0.98
N ILE A 100 15.91 -0.96 1.47
CA ILE A 100 16.23 0.36 2.05
C ILE A 100 16.79 0.17 3.45
N PRO A 101 17.63 1.10 3.95
CA PRO A 101 18.14 1.06 5.31
C PRO A 101 17.00 1.00 6.34
N ALA A 102 17.26 0.34 7.46
CA ALA A 102 16.32 0.31 8.56
C ALA A 102 16.10 1.73 9.12
N GLY A 103 14.85 2.04 9.46
CA GLY A 103 14.52 3.35 10.05
C GLY A 103 14.39 4.50 9.05
N CYS A 104 14.40 4.24 7.74
CA CYS A 104 14.29 5.25 6.69
C CYS A 104 12.98 5.11 5.89
N PRO A 105 11.79 5.27 6.52
CA PRO A 105 10.50 5.12 5.84
C PRO A 105 10.29 6.17 4.75
N GLU A 106 10.96 7.33 4.84
CA GLU A 106 10.92 8.40 3.84
C GLU A 106 11.47 7.96 2.47
N LEU A 107 12.32 6.94 2.44
CA LEU A 107 12.81 6.34 1.21
C LEU A 107 11.79 5.38 0.57
N ASN A 108 10.79 4.93 1.33
CA ASN A 108 9.75 4.05 0.81
C ASN A 108 8.57 4.84 0.26
N ALA A 109 8.52 5.04 -1.06
CA ALA A 109 7.43 5.75 -1.70
C ALA A 109 6.04 5.12 -1.44
N ALA A 110 5.97 3.83 -1.14
CA ALA A 110 4.73 3.14 -0.81
C ALA A 110 4.08 3.68 0.48
N GLU A 111 4.85 4.21 1.43
CA GLU A 111 4.29 4.82 2.65
C GLU A 111 3.35 6.00 2.34
N ASN A 112 3.66 6.79 1.32
CA ASN A 112 2.78 7.87 0.89
C ASN A 112 1.46 7.33 0.29
N VAL A 113 1.52 6.22 -0.43
CA VAL A 113 0.33 5.54 -0.92
C VAL A 113 -0.54 5.08 0.25
N TRP A 114 0.08 4.46 1.26
CA TRP A 114 -0.64 4.01 2.45
C TRP A 114 -1.25 5.15 3.23
N GLN A 115 -0.54 6.26 3.37
CA GLN A 115 -1.06 7.47 4.00
C GLN A 115 -2.23 8.05 3.22
N TYR A 116 -2.10 8.17 1.90
CA TYR A 116 -3.16 8.67 1.03
C TYR A 116 -4.43 7.81 1.12
N LEU A 117 -4.30 6.49 1.00
CA LEU A 117 -5.44 5.57 1.09
C LEU A 117 -6.13 5.66 2.46
N ARG A 118 -5.35 5.68 3.55
CA ARG A 118 -5.91 5.84 4.90
C ARG A 118 -6.65 7.14 5.07
N GLN A 119 -6.03 8.26 4.71
CA GLN A 119 -6.60 9.58 4.96
C GLN A 119 -7.79 9.90 4.05
N THR A 120 -7.76 9.43 2.80
CA THR A 120 -8.78 9.81 1.81
C THR A 120 -9.96 8.85 1.80
N TYR A 121 -9.73 7.54 1.95
CA TYR A 121 -10.78 6.55 1.67
C TYR A 121 -11.13 5.64 2.84
N LEU A 122 -10.22 5.43 3.80
CA LEU A 122 -10.34 4.36 4.79
C LEU A 122 -10.49 4.84 6.23
N SER A 123 -10.17 6.08 6.53
CA SER A 123 -10.32 6.65 7.88
C SER A 123 -11.76 7.01 8.20
N ASN A 124 -12.05 7.16 9.49
CA ASN A 124 -13.36 7.56 10.01
C ASN A 124 -14.50 6.63 9.56
N ARG A 125 -14.21 5.34 9.41
CA ARG A 125 -15.18 4.31 8.99
C ARG A 125 -15.26 3.20 10.04
N VAL A 126 -16.45 2.64 10.18
CA VAL A 126 -16.70 1.43 10.96
C VAL A 126 -16.99 0.29 9.99
N PHE A 127 -16.25 -0.80 10.10
CA PHE A 127 -16.41 -1.98 9.24
C PHE A 127 -17.12 -3.09 10.02
N GLN A 128 -18.33 -3.46 9.61
CA GLN A 128 -19.12 -4.43 10.33
C GLN A 128 -18.56 -5.86 10.24
N THR A 129 -17.94 -6.21 9.13
CA THR A 129 -17.41 -7.55 8.86
C THR A 129 -16.02 -7.47 8.22
N TYR A 130 -15.31 -8.60 8.22
CA TYR A 130 -14.05 -8.75 7.49
C TYR A 130 -14.22 -8.45 5.99
N ASP A 131 -15.29 -8.94 5.38
CA ASP A 131 -15.57 -8.69 3.95
C ASP A 131 -15.73 -7.21 3.66
N ALA A 132 -16.36 -6.45 4.56
CA ALA A 132 -16.46 -4.99 4.44
C ALA A 132 -15.08 -4.31 4.49
N VAL A 133 -14.13 -4.83 5.29
CA VAL A 133 -12.73 -4.36 5.30
C VAL A 133 -12.07 -4.62 3.95
N VAL A 134 -12.19 -5.84 3.43
CA VAL A 134 -11.60 -6.25 2.13
C VAL A 134 -12.18 -5.42 1.00
N GLU A 135 -13.50 -5.28 0.94
CA GLU A 135 -14.18 -4.50 -0.09
C GLU A 135 -13.78 -3.01 -0.07
N ALA A 136 -13.72 -2.43 1.13
CA ALA A 136 -13.29 -1.03 1.27
C ALA A 136 -11.84 -0.82 0.82
N ALA A 137 -10.95 -1.75 1.15
CA ALA A 137 -9.56 -1.72 0.71
C ALA A 137 -9.45 -1.85 -0.82
N ALA A 138 -10.21 -2.75 -1.43
CA ALA A 138 -10.26 -2.94 -2.88
C ALA A 138 -10.80 -1.69 -3.59
N LYS A 139 -11.90 -1.13 -3.10
CA LYS A 139 -12.47 0.12 -3.64
C LYS A 139 -11.50 1.29 -3.52
N ALA A 140 -10.81 1.42 -2.38
CA ALA A 140 -9.83 2.47 -2.17
C ALA A 140 -8.65 2.36 -3.14
N TRP A 141 -8.11 1.16 -3.32
CA TRP A 141 -7.03 0.91 -4.26
C TRP A 141 -7.45 1.18 -5.71
N ASN A 142 -8.61 0.68 -6.12
CA ASN A 142 -9.11 0.87 -7.48
C ASN A 142 -9.37 2.36 -7.80
N ARG A 143 -9.86 3.13 -6.83
CA ARG A 143 -10.00 4.59 -6.98
C ARG A 143 -8.64 5.26 -7.16
N LEU A 144 -7.65 4.94 -6.33
CA LEU A 144 -6.29 5.47 -6.48
C LEU A 144 -5.73 5.22 -7.88
N VAL A 145 -5.85 3.98 -8.38
CA VAL A 145 -5.32 3.60 -9.71
C VAL A 145 -6.10 4.25 -10.86
N ALA A 146 -7.37 4.57 -10.66
CA ALA A 146 -8.19 5.27 -11.64
C ALA A 146 -7.90 6.78 -11.72
N GLU A 147 -7.29 7.37 -10.67
CA GLU A 147 -6.89 8.77 -10.67
C GLU A 147 -5.59 8.96 -11.47
N VAL A 148 -5.71 9.39 -12.72
CA VAL A 148 -4.56 9.62 -13.61
C VAL A 148 -3.56 10.61 -12.98
N GLY A 149 -2.28 10.24 -12.96
CA GLY A 149 -1.20 11.03 -12.39
C GLY A 149 -1.10 10.98 -10.85
N ARG A 150 -2.05 10.34 -10.17
CA ARG A 150 -2.07 10.36 -8.69
C ARG A 150 -0.92 9.58 -8.07
N ILE A 151 -0.68 8.36 -8.53
CA ILE A 151 0.43 7.54 -8.02
C ILE A 151 1.75 8.28 -8.27
N ALA A 152 1.97 8.77 -9.48
CA ALA A 152 3.16 9.56 -9.81
C ALA A 152 3.32 10.77 -8.88
N SER A 153 2.25 11.55 -8.69
CA SER A 153 2.25 12.77 -7.87
C SER A 153 2.65 12.51 -6.41
N ILE A 154 2.13 11.45 -5.78
CA ILE A 154 2.39 11.19 -4.35
C ILE A 154 3.62 10.33 -4.10
N THR A 155 4.16 9.66 -5.10
CA THR A 155 5.28 8.71 -4.93
C THR A 155 6.58 9.12 -5.61
N THR A 156 6.56 10.12 -6.51
CA THR A 156 7.80 10.59 -7.14
C THR A 156 8.73 11.20 -6.10
N ARG A 157 10.00 10.83 -6.17
CA ARG A 157 11.09 11.36 -5.34
C ARG A 157 12.20 11.85 -6.25
N SER A 158 12.78 13.01 -5.93
CA SER A 158 13.85 13.62 -6.73
C SER A 158 15.06 12.70 -6.88
N TRP A 159 15.39 11.94 -5.85
CA TRP A 159 16.50 10.99 -5.85
C TRP A 159 16.24 9.73 -6.68
N ALA A 160 14.95 9.36 -6.92
CA ALA A 160 14.55 8.18 -7.68
C ALA A 160 14.31 8.49 -9.17
N VAL A 161 14.34 9.74 -9.56
CA VAL A 161 14.15 10.17 -10.95
C VAL A 161 15.49 10.28 -11.63
N ARG A 162 15.75 9.47 -12.64
CA ARG A 162 16.93 9.62 -13.50
C ARG A 162 16.81 10.93 -14.25
N ARG A 163 17.69 11.90 -13.97
CA ARG A 163 17.85 13.07 -14.83
C ARG A 163 18.42 12.57 -16.17
N GLN A 164 17.68 12.79 -17.24
CA GLN A 164 18.16 12.58 -18.61
C GLN A 164 19.15 13.68 -18.96
#